data_59d7aed3dd92b70a5046bfa38d79357a
#
_entry.id   59d7aed3dd92b70a5046bfa38d79357a
#
_cell.length_a   1.000
_cell.length_b   1.000
_cell.length_c   1.000
_cell.angle_alpha   90.00
_cell.angle_beta   90.00
_cell.angle_gamma   90.00
#
_symmetry.space_group_name_H-M   'P 1'
#
loop_
_entity.id
_entity.type
_entity.pdbx_description
1 polymer ?
#
loop_
_entity_poly.entity_id
_entity_poly.type
_entity_poly.pdbx_seq_one_letter_code
_entity_poly.pdbx_strand_id
1 'polypeptide(L)'
;ITIMLIAFISWTVLTLGEKCTQQFSGLVPFTLFMMKQRLLSKSTQILGIGLSTFLLLFTLMFLKDLGNTMASYQRTHDGNLMVSQASEIEMDAIKEWSNKYDVNLRQSKPYFYAKVVKINNLTLNEFTTKPSDSLATLSKSIRLHWTQALPNTNSLVQGKWWEKDSENWQQISLEEEVMTDLGLDLGDELTFIIHQQSYNFTITASHVYKPGSGSIIFWVQMPQTAIEHINAPQYNMASLELNDDQWPLLGELWKKHPTIRMVSLQELTKQFDSILAMITKVISGFALMIILLAIIVILSSINALESKEKKKNSVIMSFGFLKSTCLQLNIIEWLITALIIATGAIAGTYL
;
A
#
# COMPACT_ATOMS: atom_id res chain seq x y z
N ILE A 1 10.57 23.11 -0.89
CA ILE A 1 9.95 23.32 0.43
C ILE A 1 10.96 23.00 1.53
N THR A 2 11.53 21.79 1.56
CA THR A 2 12.47 21.34 2.62
C THR A 2 13.71 22.23 2.78
N ILE A 3 14.33 22.65 1.67
CA ILE A 3 15.47 23.57 1.69
C ILE A 3 15.09 24.91 2.32
N MET A 4 13.94 25.47 1.94
CA MET A 4 13.43 26.71 2.53
C MET A 4 13.11 26.54 4.01
N LEU A 5 12.61 25.40 4.43
CA LEU A 5 12.29 25.11 5.82
C LEU A 5 13.55 24.98 6.68
N ILE A 6 14.59 24.26 6.21
CA ILE A 6 15.87 24.17 6.90
C ILE A 6 16.54 25.57 6.98
N ALA A 7 16.50 26.35 5.90
CA ALA A 7 17.02 27.72 5.89
C ALA A 7 16.27 28.64 6.86
N PHE A 8 14.92 28.52 6.90
CA PHE A 8 14.10 29.31 7.81
C PHE A 8 14.32 28.94 9.29
N ILE A 9 14.38 27.64 9.61
CA ILE A 9 14.71 27.17 10.97
C ILE A 9 16.11 27.65 11.38
N SER A 10 17.10 27.52 10.48
CA SER A 10 18.46 28.00 10.71
C SER A 10 18.49 29.52 11.00
N TRP A 11 17.81 30.31 10.18
CA TRP A 11 17.71 31.75 10.33
C TRP A 11 17.03 32.17 11.64
N THR A 12 15.89 31.52 11.99
CA THR A 12 15.14 31.82 13.22
C THR A 12 15.92 31.46 14.46
N VAL A 13 16.57 30.29 14.52
CA VAL A 13 17.38 29.88 15.69
C VAL A 13 18.58 30.81 15.88
N LEU A 14 19.26 31.18 14.81
CA LEU A 14 20.43 32.07 14.90
C LEU A 14 20.05 33.53 15.24
N THR A 15 18.91 34.03 14.77
CA THR A 15 18.41 35.37 15.11
C THR A 15 17.84 35.46 16.51
N LEU A 16 17.09 34.42 16.96
CA LEU A 16 16.66 34.36 18.37
C LEU A 16 17.82 34.19 19.32
N GLY A 17 18.83 33.40 18.94
CA GLY A 17 20.06 33.24 19.70
C GLY A 17 20.76 34.54 19.99
N GLU A 18 20.80 35.51 19.06
CA GLU A 18 21.38 36.84 19.28
C GLU A 18 20.62 37.63 20.35
N LYS A 19 19.28 37.59 20.33
CA LYS A 19 18.50 38.29 21.37
C LYS A 19 18.73 37.67 22.76
N CYS A 20 18.96 36.37 22.85
CA CYS A 20 19.31 35.69 24.09
C CYS A 20 20.70 36.10 24.61
N THR A 21 21.68 36.43 23.73
CA THR A 21 23.03 36.89 24.17
C THR A 21 23.00 38.22 24.88
N GLN A 22 22.00 39.07 24.62
CA GLN A 22 21.86 40.38 25.28
C GLN A 22 21.32 40.24 26.73
N GLN A 23 20.68 39.15 27.06
CA GLN A 23 20.02 38.92 28.36
C GLN A 23 20.75 37.93 29.26
N PHE A 24 21.52 37.01 28.68
CA PHE A 24 22.18 35.93 29.43
C PHE A 24 23.67 35.88 29.14
N SER A 25 24.48 35.70 30.20
CA SER A 25 25.91 35.42 30.11
C SER A 25 26.17 33.92 30.17
N GLY A 26 27.10 33.41 29.33
CA GLY A 26 27.48 31.99 29.32
C GLY A 26 28.01 31.49 27.98
N LEU A 27 28.42 30.21 27.95
CA LEU A 27 29.03 29.62 26.76
C LEU A 27 28.01 29.41 25.61
N VAL A 28 26.74 29.08 25.93
CA VAL A 28 25.72 28.86 24.91
C VAL A 28 25.35 30.15 24.15
N PRO A 29 25.00 31.27 24.83
CA PRO A 29 24.78 32.54 24.18
C PRO A 29 25.99 32.99 23.36
N PHE A 30 27.20 32.88 23.91
CA PHE A 30 28.42 33.23 23.19
C PHE A 30 28.60 32.39 21.91
N THR A 31 28.32 31.09 21.96
CA THR A 31 28.39 30.21 20.77
C THR A 31 27.39 30.65 19.70
N LEU A 32 26.15 30.95 20.08
CA LEU A 32 25.12 31.44 19.16
C LEU A 32 25.50 32.75 18.49
N PHE A 33 26.08 33.68 19.26
CA PHE A 33 26.62 34.93 18.74
C PHE A 33 27.74 34.70 17.72
N MET A 34 28.69 33.81 18.01
CA MET A 34 29.80 33.44 17.10
C MET A 34 29.27 32.74 15.84
N MET A 35 28.23 31.92 15.94
CA MET A 35 27.59 31.29 14.80
C MET A 35 26.91 32.32 13.91
N LYS A 36 26.24 33.32 14.47
CA LYS A 36 25.59 34.40 13.72
C LYS A 36 26.59 35.28 12.98
N GLN A 37 27.73 35.60 13.57
CA GLN A 37 28.82 36.35 12.90
C GLN A 37 29.29 35.64 11.61
N ARG A 38 29.09 34.33 11.49
CA ARG A 38 29.45 33.53 10.33
C ARG A 38 28.22 32.97 9.63
N LEU A 39 27.11 33.69 9.65
CA LEU A 39 25.80 33.24 9.19
C LEU A 39 25.86 32.53 7.82
N LEU A 40 26.48 33.16 6.80
CA LEU A 40 26.57 32.60 5.44
C LEU A 40 27.33 31.26 5.43
N SER A 41 28.47 31.15 6.09
CA SER A 41 29.25 29.92 6.13
C SER A 41 28.52 28.80 6.91
N LYS A 42 27.82 29.15 7.99
CA LYS A 42 27.06 28.21 8.80
C LYS A 42 25.78 27.78 8.10
N SER A 43 25.06 28.69 7.47
CA SER A 43 23.86 28.36 6.70
C SER A 43 24.16 27.41 5.54
N THR A 44 25.24 27.67 4.79
CA THR A 44 25.66 26.77 3.71
C THR A 44 26.00 25.38 4.23
N GLN A 45 26.65 25.28 5.39
CA GLN A 45 26.97 24.01 6.03
C GLN A 45 25.72 23.27 6.51
N ILE A 46 24.84 23.97 7.24
CA ILE A 46 23.57 23.40 7.74
C ILE A 46 22.73 22.91 6.57
N LEU A 47 22.66 23.66 5.48
CA LEU A 47 21.96 23.27 4.28
C LEU A 47 22.59 22.05 3.62
N GLY A 48 23.92 22.00 3.49
CA GLY A 48 24.60 20.83 2.86
C GLY A 48 24.40 19.54 3.64
N ILE A 49 24.68 19.56 4.95
CA ILE A 49 24.47 18.38 5.80
C ILE A 49 22.98 18.07 5.96
N GLY A 50 22.14 19.11 6.13
CA GLY A 50 20.71 18.99 6.32
C GLY A 50 20.01 18.36 5.11
N LEU A 51 20.36 18.80 3.89
CA LEU A 51 19.82 18.22 2.67
C LEU A 51 20.25 16.75 2.49
N SER A 52 21.52 16.45 2.77
CA SER A 52 22.03 15.07 2.70
C SER A 52 21.35 14.15 3.73
N THR A 53 21.13 14.64 4.95
CA THR A 53 20.41 13.91 6.01
C THR A 53 18.95 13.71 5.64
N PHE A 54 18.29 14.73 5.09
CA PHE A 54 16.93 14.63 4.57
C PHE A 54 16.85 13.59 3.44
N LEU A 55 17.73 13.63 2.44
CA LEU A 55 17.74 12.67 1.35
C LEU A 55 17.94 11.24 1.86
N LEU A 56 18.79 11.05 2.85
CA LEU A 56 19.01 9.74 3.47
C LEU A 56 17.76 9.24 4.19
N LEU A 57 17.13 10.05 5.03
CA LEU A 57 15.90 9.70 5.75
C LEU A 57 14.75 9.44 4.78
N PHE A 58 14.56 10.32 3.80
CA PHE A 58 13.54 10.17 2.76
C PHE A 58 13.74 8.87 1.98
N THR A 59 14.98 8.56 1.59
CA THR A 59 15.29 7.32 0.86
C THR A 59 14.98 6.08 1.71
N LEU A 60 15.32 6.09 3.01
CA LEU A 60 15.02 4.98 3.92
C LEU A 60 13.50 4.80 4.12
N MET A 61 12.77 5.91 4.28
CA MET A 61 11.31 5.89 4.39
C MET A 61 10.67 5.36 3.10
N PHE A 62 11.11 5.88 1.95
CA PHE A 62 10.64 5.42 0.64
C PHE A 62 10.91 3.92 0.41
N LEU A 63 12.10 3.42 0.78
CA LEU A 63 12.40 1.98 0.69
C LEU A 63 11.50 1.13 1.58
N LYS A 64 11.19 1.62 2.79
CA LYS A 64 10.25 0.94 3.69
C LYS A 64 8.84 0.89 3.08
N ASP A 65 8.35 2.01 2.58
CA ASP A 65 7.02 2.09 1.99
C ASP A 65 6.93 1.27 0.69
N LEU A 66 7.98 1.30 -0.13
CA LEU A 66 8.09 0.44 -1.30
C LEU A 66 8.07 -1.05 -0.90
N GLY A 67 8.84 -1.43 0.14
CA GLY A 67 8.84 -2.80 0.65
C GLY A 67 7.45 -3.25 1.10
N ASN A 68 6.73 -2.41 1.83
CA ASN A 68 5.36 -2.68 2.26
C ASN A 68 4.40 -2.80 1.06
N THR A 69 4.54 -1.90 0.09
CA THR A 69 3.73 -1.92 -1.14
C THR A 69 4.02 -3.18 -1.95
N MET A 70 5.28 -3.53 -2.17
CA MET A 70 5.64 -4.77 -2.88
C MET A 70 5.15 -6.01 -2.16
N ALA A 71 5.20 -6.04 -0.81
CA ALA A 71 4.65 -7.13 -0.02
C ALA A 71 3.12 -7.26 -0.21
N SER A 72 2.39 -6.16 -0.36
CA SER A 72 0.95 -6.19 -0.63
C SER A 72 0.59 -6.72 -2.02
N TYR A 73 1.51 -6.63 -2.98
CA TYR A 73 1.36 -7.21 -4.32
C TYR A 73 1.89 -8.66 -4.42
N GLN A 74 2.45 -9.22 -3.35
CA GLN A 74 2.77 -10.65 -3.34
C GLN A 74 1.51 -11.47 -3.58
N ARG A 75 1.61 -12.48 -4.44
CA ARG A 75 0.50 -13.39 -4.78
C ARG A 75 0.14 -14.32 -3.61
N THR A 76 -0.40 -13.74 -2.52
CA THR A 76 -0.82 -14.54 -1.35
C THR A 76 -2.08 -15.31 -1.60
N HIS A 77 -2.97 -14.79 -2.45
CA HIS A 77 -4.28 -15.38 -2.77
C HIS A 77 -4.31 -16.02 -4.16
N ASP A 78 -3.39 -15.65 -5.06
CA ASP A 78 -3.29 -16.27 -6.37
C ASP A 78 -2.20 -17.31 -6.42
N GLY A 79 -2.55 -18.46 -6.97
CA GLY A 79 -1.62 -19.50 -7.38
C GLY A 79 -1.35 -19.45 -8.89
N ASN A 80 -0.64 -20.47 -9.35
CA ASN A 80 -0.31 -20.66 -10.75
C ASN A 80 -1.31 -21.57 -11.50
N LEU A 81 -2.30 -22.12 -10.80
CA LEU A 81 -3.43 -22.84 -11.37
C LEU A 81 -4.75 -22.25 -10.86
N MET A 82 -5.63 -21.87 -11.78
CA MET A 82 -6.95 -21.36 -11.47
C MET A 82 -8.02 -22.39 -11.87
N VAL A 83 -8.89 -22.73 -10.92
CA VAL A 83 -10.13 -23.45 -11.19
C VAL A 83 -11.23 -22.43 -11.44
N SER A 84 -11.72 -22.34 -12.67
CA SER A 84 -12.72 -21.33 -13.06
C SER A 84 -14.16 -21.77 -12.79
N GLN A 85 -14.38 -23.08 -12.71
CA GLN A 85 -15.68 -23.66 -12.39
C GLN A 85 -15.49 -25.11 -11.89
N ALA A 86 -15.99 -25.39 -10.71
CA ALA A 86 -16.12 -26.71 -10.13
C ALA A 86 -17.43 -26.77 -9.35
N SER A 87 -18.15 -27.90 -9.45
CA SER A 87 -19.28 -28.21 -8.56
C SER A 87 -18.79 -28.47 -7.13
N GLU A 88 -19.70 -28.58 -6.17
CA GLU A 88 -19.32 -28.85 -4.78
C GLU A 88 -18.55 -30.18 -4.65
N ILE A 89 -19.03 -31.25 -5.30
CA ILE A 89 -18.39 -32.57 -5.31
C ILE A 89 -16.98 -32.48 -5.92
N GLU A 90 -16.84 -31.75 -7.02
CA GLU A 90 -15.53 -31.55 -7.67
C GLU A 90 -14.58 -30.71 -6.81
N MET A 91 -15.13 -29.73 -6.09
CA MET A 91 -14.32 -28.91 -5.19
C MET A 91 -13.79 -29.72 -3.99
N ASP A 92 -14.59 -30.64 -3.46
CA ASP A 92 -14.14 -31.54 -2.40
C ASP A 92 -13.08 -32.52 -2.93
N ALA A 93 -13.23 -33.02 -4.13
CA ALA A 93 -12.20 -33.82 -4.78
C ALA A 93 -10.90 -33.05 -5.01
N ILE A 94 -10.97 -31.75 -5.33
CA ILE A 94 -9.82 -30.86 -5.45
C ILE A 94 -9.13 -30.69 -4.09
N LYS A 95 -9.89 -30.48 -3.01
CA LYS A 95 -9.36 -30.37 -1.65
C LYS A 95 -8.66 -31.64 -1.20
N GLU A 96 -9.29 -32.82 -1.43
CA GLU A 96 -8.68 -34.12 -1.11
C GLU A 96 -7.38 -34.33 -1.90
N TRP A 97 -7.40 -34.04 -3.20
CA TRP A 97 -6.21 -34.13 -4.05
C TRP A 97 -5.11 -33.16 -3.60
N SER A 98 -5.46 -31.91 -3.26
CA SER A 98 -4.52 -30.92 -2.74
C SER A 98 -3.85 -31.41 -1.45
N ASN A 99 -4.63 -31.94 -0.51
CA ASN A 99 -4.12 -32.48 0.75
C ASN A 99 -3.21 -33.70 0.53
N LYS A 100 -3.59 -34.58 -0.41
CA LYS A 100 -2.82 -35.80 -0.74
C LYS A 100 -1.43 -35.48 -1.28
N TYR A 101 -1.31 -34.42 -2.09
CA TYR A 101 -0.09 -34.07 -2.80
C TYR A 101 0.59 -32.81 -2.25
N ASP A 102 0.17 -32.33 -1.07
CA ASP A 102 0.68 -31.12 -0.42
C ASP A 102 0.66 -29.88 -1.35
N VAL A 103 -0.43 -29.76 -2.13
CA VAL A 103 -0.64 -28.61 -3.00
C VAL A 103 -1.31 -27.50 -2.21
N ASN A 104 -0.80 -26.27 -2.32
CA ASN A 104 -1.33 -25.15 -1.59
C ASN A 104 -2.60 -24.59 -2.25
N LEU A 105 -3.77 -24.86 -1.66
CA LEU A 105 -5.05 -24.22 -2.02
C LEU A 105 -5.10 -22.83 -1.40
N ARG A 106 -4.79 -21.79 -2.19
CA ARG A 106 -4.68 -20.42 -1.70
C ARG A 106 -6.02 -19.77 -1.42
N GLN A 107 -7.01 -20.01 -2.26
CA GLN A 107 -8.39 -19.56 -2.03
C GLN A 107 -9.42 -20.44 -2.72
N SER A 108 -10.62 -20.48 -2.16
CA SER A 108 -11.80 -21.07 -2.76
C SER A 108 -13.00 -20.18 -2.44
N LYS A 109 -13.76 -19.81 -3.46
CA LYS A 109 -14.92 -18.93 -3.33
C LYS A 109 -16.13 -19.53 -4.07
N PRO A 110 -17.21 -19.82 -3.35
CA PRO A 110 -18.43 -20.33 -3.95
C PRO A 110 -19.21 -19.22 -4.64
N TYR A 111 -19.96 -19.56 -5.68
CA TYR A 111 -20.82 -18.64 -6.41
C TYR A 111 -21.92 -19.36 -7.16
N PHE A 112 -22.92 -18.64 -7.63
CA PHE A 112 -23.85 -19.06 -8.67
C PHE A 112 -23.96 -18.00 -9.77
N TYR A 113 -24.48 -18.39 -10.91
CA TYR A 113 -24.71 -17.51 -12.04
C TYR A 113 -26.03 -16.75 -11.89
N ALA A 114 -25.97 -15.46 -12.17
CA ALA A 114 -27.13 -14.58 -12.20
C ALA A 114 -27.03 -13.58 -13.35
N LYS A 115 -28.16 -13.01 -13.72
CA LYS A 115 -28.23 -11.93 -14.70
C LYS A 115 -29.06 -10.79 -14.13
N VAL A 116 -28.52 -9.58 -14.15
CA VAL A 116 -29.28 -8.38 -13.80
C VAL A 116 -30.25 -8.08 -14.93
N VAL A 117 -31.50 -7.82 -14.61
CA VAL A 117 -32.56 -7.51 -15.59
C VAL A 117 -33.21 -6.16 -15.35
N LYS A 118 -33.25 -5.70 -14.09
CA LYS A 118 -33.79 -4.38 -13.72
C LYS A 118 -32.93 -3.72 -12.66
N ILE A 119 -32.94 -2.40 -12.70
CA ILE A 119 -32.40 -1.50 -11.68
C ILE A 119 -33.53 -0.52 -11.32
N ASN A 120 -33.91 -0.44 -10.05
CA ASN A 120 -35.01 0.40 -9.56
C ASN A 120 -36.32 0.20 -10.37
N ASN A 121 -36.64 -1.06 -10.64
CA ASN A 121 -37.81 -1.47 -11.45
C ASN A 121 -37.75 -1.07 -12.95
N LEU A 122 -36.74 -0.36 -13.40
CA LEU A 122 -36.50 -0.05 -14.81
C LEU A 122 -35.67 -1.15 -15.47
N THR A 123 -35.96 -1.45 -16.74
CA THR A 123 -35.05 -2.32 -17.50
C THR A 123 -33.70 -1.64 -17.71
N LEU A 124 -32.63 -2.43 -17.95
CA LEU A 124 -31.29 -1.86 -18.13
C LEU A 124 -31.22 -0.78 -19.23
N ASN A 125 -32.01 -0.91 -20.29
CA ASN A 125 -32.08 0.07 -21.38
C ASN A 125 -32.86 1.34 -21.01
N GLU A 126 -33.82 1.25 -20.12
CA GLU A 126 -34.59 2.37 -19.59
C GLU A 126 -33.84 3.12 -18.48
N PHE A 127 -33.03 2.39 -17.71
CA PHE A 127 -32.25 2.93 -16.60
C PHE A 127 -31.17 3.90 -17.11
N THR A 128 -30.43 3.51 -18.14
CA THR A 128 -29.42 4.38 -18.75
C THR A 128 -29.26 4.11 -20.24
N THR A 129 -29.10 5.20 -21.01
CA THR A 129 -28.78 5.16 -22.43
C THR A 129 -27.29 5.37 -22.68
N LYS A 130 -26.49 5.68 -21.64
CA LYS A 130 -25.05 5.84 -21.79
C LYS A 130 -24.40 4.47 -21.83
N PRO A 131 -23.58 4.18 -22.87
CA PRO A 131 -22.80 2.95 -22.91
C PRO A 131 -21.80 2.96 -21.76
N SER A 132 -21.73 1.84 -21.01
CA SER A 132 -20.83 1.62 -19.90
C SER A 132 -20.37 0.17 -19.93
N ASP A 133 -19.12 -0.08 -19.60
CA ASP A 133 -18.56 -1.44 -19.54
C ASP A 133 -19.20 -2.24 -18.41
N SER A 134 -19.55 -1.59 -17.30
CA SER A 134 -20.26 -2.18 -16.18
C SER A 134 -21.67 -2.64 -16.61
N LEU A 135 -22.40 -1.78 -17.31
CA LEU A 135 -23.74 -2.14 -17.84
C LEU A 135 -23.66 -3.31 -18.82
N ALA A 136 -22.71 -3.26 -19.75
CA ALA A 136 -22.50 -4.32 -20.75
C ALA A 136 -22.17 -5.66 -20.06
N THR A 137 -21.46 -5.65 -18.95
CA THR A 137 -21.11 -6.84 -18.17
C THR A 137 -22.29 -7.32 -17.34
N LEU A 138 -23.01 -6.45 -16.63
CA LEU A 138 -24.19 -6.80 -15.83
C LEU A 138 -25.34 -7.34 -16.69
N SER A 139 -25.43 -6.92 -17.96
CA SER A 139 -26.41 -7.46 -18.92
C SER A 139 -26.15 -8.90 -19.32
N LYS A 140 -24.94 -9.42 -19.08
CA LYS A 140 -24.55 -10.82 -19.31
C LYS A 140 -24.77 -11.63 -18.04
N SER A 141 -24.40 -12.90 -18.08
CA SER A 141 -24.37 -13.73 -16.89
C SER A 141 -23.16 -13.37 -16.03
N ILE A 142 -23.42 -12.92 -14.80
CA ILE A 142 -22.39 -12.60 -13.79
C ILE A 142 -22.39 -13.67 -12.70
N ARG A 143 -21.36 -13.63 -11.85
CA ARG A 143 -21.20 -14.53 -10.70
C ARG A 143 -21.53 -13.77 -9.43
N LEU A 144 -22.46 -14.28 -8.63
CA LEU A 144 -22.80 -13.79 -7.30
C LEU A 144 -22.12 -14.67 -6.26
N HIS A 145 -21.33 -14.03 -5.39
CA HIS A 145 -20.63 -14.71 -4.31
C HIS A 145 -21.33 -14.43 -2.98
N TRP A 146 -21.34 -15.39 -2.08
CA TRP A 146 -21.88 -15.22 -0.74
C TRP A 146 -20.81 -15.32 0.33
N THR A 147 -20.97 -14.53 1.40
CA THR A 147 -20.05 -14.48 2.53
C THR A 147 -20.80 -14.39 3.85
N GLN A 148 -20.20 -14.90 4.93
CA GLN A 148 -20.75 -14.70 6.29
C GLN A 148 -20.42 -13.31 6.85
N ALA A 149 -19.25 -12.79 6.53
CA ALA A 149 -18.74 -11.51 7.02
C ALA A 149 -17.93 -10.84 5.92
N LEU A 150 -17.53 -9.59 6.16
CA LEU A 150 -16.64 -8.84 5.26
C LEU A 150 -15.31 -9.62 5.08
N PRO A 151 -14.97 -10.05 3.85
CA PRO A 151 -13.72 -10.75 3.60
C PRO A 151 -12.51 -9.89 3.92
N ASN A 152 -11.45 -10.50 4.43
CA ASN A 152 -10.18 -9.80 4.71
C ASN A 152 -9.56 -9.14 3.47
N THR A 153 -9.89 -9.67 2.28
CA THR A 153 -9.48 -9.16 0.98
C THR A 153 -10.21 -7.92 0.54
N ASN A 154 -11.28 -7.53 1.24
CA ASN A 154 -12.13 -6.40 0.88
C ASN A 154 -12.02 -5.28 1.91
N SER A 155 -12.31 -4.06 1.46
CA SER A 155 -12.55 -2.90 2.32
C SER A 155 -13.95 -2.37 2.04
N LEU A 156 -14.70 -2.09 3.10
CA LEU A 156 -15.99 -1.39 3.01
C LEU A 156 -15.74 0.07 2.66
N VAL A 157 -16.47 0.59 1.67
CA VAL A 157 -16.39 2.00 1.26
C VAL A 157 -17.59 2.77 1.78
N GLN A 158 -18.80 2.25 1.53
CA GLN A 158 -20.04 2.89 1.95
C GLN A 158 -20.99 1.87 2.58
N GLY A 159 -21.92 2.34 3.39
CA GLY A 159 -22.99 1.53 3.97
C GLY A 159 -22.55 0.66 5.13
N LYS A 160 -23.26 -0.44 5.33
CA LYS A 160 -23.03 -1.41 6.40
C LYS A 160 -23.06 -2.81 5.85
N TRP A 161 -22.01 -3.59 6.15
CA TRP A 161 -21.98 -5.03 5.84
C TRP A 161 -22.96 -5.77 6.72
N TRP A 162 -23.54 -6.84 6.21
CA TRP A 162 -24.46 -7.69 6.98
C TRP A 162 -23.78 -8.38 8.16
N GLU A 163 -24.57 -8.67 9.17
CA GLU A 163 -24.14 -9.46 10.31
C GLU A 163 -24.22 -10.96 9.95
N LYS A 164 -23.44 -11.77 10.66
CA LYS A 164 -23.52 -13.21 10.55
C LYS A 164 -24.94 -13.64 10.90
N ASP A 165 -25.51 -14.55 10.08
CA ASP A 165 -26.86 -15.08 10.24
C ASP A 165 -27.98 -14.00 10.15
N SER A 166 -27.75 -12.92 9.36
CA SER A 166 -28.76 -11.90 9.12
C SER A 166 -30.03 -12.48 8.53
N GLU A 167 -31.19 -12.20 9.15
CA GLU A 167 -32.51 -12.60 8.64
C GLU A 167 -32.82 -11.91 7.30
N ASN A 168 -32.32 -10.71 7.08
CA ASN A 168 -32.46 -10.01 5.81
C ASN A 168 -31.44 -10.54 4.79
N TRP A 169 -31.83 -11.56 4.07
CA TRP A 169 -30.97 -12.16 3.03
C TRP A 169 -30.98 -11.39 1.70
N GLN A 170 -31.95 -10.48 1.47
CA GLN A 170 -32.09 -9.70 0.24
C GLN A 170 -31.21 -8.43 0.23
N GLN A 171 -30.03 -8.53 0.74
CA GLN A 171 -29.01 -7.47 0.76
C GLN A 171 -27.85 -7.84 -0.15
N ILE A 172 -27.24 -6.83 -0.77
CA ILE A 172 -26.01 -7.00 -1.53
C ILE A 172 -25.01 -5.91 -1.24
N SER A 173 -23.74 -6.26 -1.40
CA SER A 173 -22.65 -5.30 -1.55
C SER A 173 -22.20 -5.30 -3.00
N LEU A 174 -22.11 -4.12 -3.59
CA LEU A 174 -21.64 -3.90 -4.96
C LEU A 174 -20.23 -3.33 -4.94
N GLU A 175 -19.42 -3.66 -5.96
CA GLU A 175 -18.11 -3.06 -6.12
C GLU A 175 -18.24 -1.55 -6.40
N GLU A 176 -17.44 -0.73 -5.73
CA GLU A 176 -17.53 0.74 -5.77
C GLU A 176 -17.37 1.30 -7.18
N GLU A 177 -16.51 0.69 -8.00
CA GLU A 177 -16.31 1.10 -9.39
C GLU A 177 -17.61 0.93 -10.20
N VAL A 178 -18.32 -0.17 -10.00
CA VAL A 178 -19.62 -0.44 -10.67
C VAL A 178 -20.70 0.51 -10.20
N MET A 179 -20.75 0.83 -8.90
CA MET A 179 -21.68 1.81 -8.37
C MET A 179 -21.45 3.19 -8.99
N THR A 180 -20.20 3.63 -9.01
CA THR A 180 -19.81 4.94 -9.57
C THR A 180 -20.11 5.03 -11.08
N ASP A 181 -19.75 3.98 -11.84
CA ASP A 181 -19.94 3.94 -13.29
C ASP A 181 -21.43 3.99 -13.70
N LEU A 182 -22.29 3.38 -12.90
CA LEU A 182 -23.74 3.33 -13.14
C LEU A 182 -24.52 4.42 -12.42
N GLY A 183 -23.89 5.18 -11.53
CA GLY A 183 -24.56 6.20 -10.71
C GLY A 183 -25.57 5.60 -9.73
N LEU A 184 -25.23 4.47 -9.11
CA LEU A 184 -26.05 3.78 -8.12
C LEU A 184 -25.72 4.27 -6.71
N ASP A 185 -26.75 4.32 -5.86
CA ASP A 185 -26.64 4.70 -4.45
C ASP A 185 -27.04 3.55 -3.51
N LEU A 186 -26.72 3.71 -2.23
CA LEU A 186 -27.22 2.80 -1.20
C LEU A 186 -28.75 2.89 -1.12
N GLY A 187 -29.40 1.74 -1.08
CA GLY A 187 -30.86 1.64 -1.09
C GLY A 187 -31.46 1.35 -2.47
N ASP A 188 -30.68 1.47 -3.53
CA ASP A 188 -31.13 1.06 -4.87
C ASP A 188 -31.38 -0.45 -4.93
N GLU A 189 -32.37 -0.85 -5.75
CA GLU A 189 -32.76 -2.23 -5.94
C GLU A 189 -32.25 -2.78 -7.27
N LEU A 190 -31.61 -3.96 -7.22
CA LEU A 190 -31.28 -4.76 -8.39
C LEU A 190 -32.14 -6.00 -8.45
N THR A 191 -32.77 -6.23 -9.60
CA THR A 191 -33.51 -7.47 -9.88
C THR A 191 -32.61 -8.43 -10.67
N PHE A 192 -32.37 -9.59 -10.11
CA PHE A 192 -31.60 -10.67 -10.73
C PHE A 192 -32.51 -11.78 -11.20
N ILE A 193 -32.19 -12.37 -12.35
CA ILE A 193 -32.69 -13.70 -12.71
C ILE A 193 -31.61 -14.72 -12.32
N ILE A 194 -31.96 -15.65 -11.42
CA ILE A 194 -31.13 -16.75 -10.95
C ILE A 194 -31.90 -18.04 -11.20
N HIS A 195 -31.34 -18.91 -12.02
CA HIS A 195 -31.97 -20.22 -12.36
C HIS A 195 -33.47 -20.10 -12.72
N GLN A 196 -33.81 -19.12 -13.61
CA GLN A 196 -35.17 -18.84 -14.12
C GLN A 196 -36.13 -18.17 -13.10
N GLN A 197 -35.71 -17.89 -11.89
CA GLN A 197 -36.48 -17.16 -10.89
C GLN A 197 -35.95 -15.74 -10.72
N SER A 198 -36.87 -14.80 -10.44
CA SER A 198 -36.54 -13.40 -10.24
C SER A 198 -36.42 -13.09 -8.75
N TYR A 199 -35.32 -12.44 -8.36
CA TYR A 199 -35.05 -12.04 -6.98
C TYR A 199 -34.66 -10.57 -6.95
N ASN A 200 -35.20 -9.84 -5.99
CA ASN A 200 -34.85 -8.44 -5.75
C ASN A 200 -33.86 -8.35 -4.58
N PHE A 201 -32.83 -7.55 -4.76
CA PHE A 201 -31.84 -7.28 -3.73
C PHE A 201 -31.62 -5.77 -3.59
N THR A 202 -31.47 -5.31 -2.36
CA THR A 202 -31.17 -3.91 -2.04
C THR A 202 -29.67 -3.75 -1.83
N ILE A 203 -29.08 -2.70 -2.40
CA ILE A 203 -27.68 -2.33 -2.15
C ILE A 203 -27.57 -1.76 -0.75
N THR A 204 -26.94 -2.48 0.17
CA THR A 204 -26.73 -2.03 1.56
C THR A 204 -25.29 -1.63 1.85
N ALA A 205 -24.37 -1.99 0.97
CA ALA A 205 -22.96 -1.68 1.11
C ALA A 205 -22.27 -1.56 -0.26
N SER A 206 -21.15 -0.84 -0.29
CA SER A 206 -20.20 -0.94 -1.38
C SER A 206 -18.82 -1.39 -0.86
N HIS A 207 -18.05 -2.03 -1.73
CA HIS A 207 -16.74 -2.56 -1.37
C HIS A 207 -15.71 -2.34 -2.48
N VAL A 208 -14.44 -2.32 -2.08
CA VAL A 208 -13.29 -2.40 -2.98
C VAL A 208 -12.39 -3.55 -2.58
N TYR A 209 -11.68 -4.12 -3.53
CA TYR A 209 -10.67 -5.13 -3.26
C TYR A 209 -9.35 -4.49 -2.86
N LYS A 210 -8.72 -5.01 -1.79
CA LYS A 210 -7.40 -4.57 -1.36
C LYS A 210 -6.34 -5.01 -2.36
N PRO A 211 -5.22 -4.28 -2.49
CA PRO A 211 -4.07 -4.76 -3.24
C PRO A 211 -3.64 -6.16 -2.77
N GLY A 212 -3.38 -7.07 -3.69
CA GLY A 212 -3.00 -8.45 -3.38
C GLY A 212 -4.16 -9.40 -3.03
N SER A 213 -5.42 -8.97 -3.17
CA SER A 213 -6.61 -9.80 -2.91
C SER A 213 -6.78 -11.00 -3.86
N GLY A 214 -5.98 -11.06 -4.91
CA GLY A 214 -6.02 -12.09 -5.93
C GLY A 214 -6.96 -11.77 -7.09
N SER A 215 -6.99 -12.68 -8.06
CA SER A 215 -7.75 -12.53 -9.31
C SER A 215 -9.20 -13.03 -9.22
N ILE A 216 -9.56 -13.75 -8.13
CA ILE A 216 -10.96 -14.19 -7.93
C ILE A 216 -11.75 -13.09 -7.25
N ILE A 217 -12.34 -12.22 -8.06
CA ILE A 217 -13.16 -11.08 -7.63
C ILE A 217 -14.61 -11.25 -8.08
N PHE A 218 -15.53 -10.68 -7.32
CA PHE A 218 -16.96 -10.68 -7.62
C PHE A 218 -17.51 -9.28 -7.44
N TRP A 219 -18.16 -8.76 -8.45
CA TRP A 219 -18.77 -7.43 -8.40
C TRP A 219 -19.92 -7.35 -7.40
N VAL A 220 -20.62 -8.48 -7.21
CA VAL A 220 -21.77 -8.57 -6.30
C VAL A 220 -21.52 -9.63 -5.25
N GLN A 221 -21.66 -9.25 -4.00
CA GLN A 221 -21.60 -10.17 -2.87
C GLN A 221 -22.90 -10.08 -2.07
N MET A 222 -23.30 -11.19 -1.44
CA MET A 222 -24.53 -11.32 -0.68
C MET A 222 -24.32 -12.09 0.63
N PRO A 223 -25.26 -12.02 1.59
CA PRO A 223 -25.23 -12.84 2.80
C PRO A 223 -25.28 -14.34 2.47
N GLN A 224 -24.62 -15.15 3.28
CA GLN A 224 -24.68 -16.61 3.14
C GLN A 224 -26.10 -17.15 3.31
N THR A 225 -26.93 -16.50 4.14
CA THR A 225 -28.34 -16.88 4.35
C THR A 225 -29.16 -16.82 3.06
N ALA A 226 -28.73 -16.07 2.05
CA ALA A 226 -29.41 -16.06 0.74
C ALA A 226 -29.43 -17.43 0.05
N ILE A 227 -28.48 -18.32 0.36
CA ILE A 227 -28.38 -19.65 -0.25
C ILE A 227 -29.62 -20.50 0.07
N GLU A 228 -30.17 -20.34 1.27
CA GLU A 228 -31.36 -21.14 1.74
C GLU A 228 -32.62 -20.77 0.97
N HIS A 229 -32.65 -19.56 0.38
CA HIS A 229 -33.81 -19.05 -0.37
C HIS A 229 -33.62 -19.12 -1.89
N ILE A 230 -32.42 -19.43 -2.37
CA ILE A 230 -32.09 -19.44 -3.80
C ILE A 230 -31.81 -20.88 -4.24
N ASN A 231 -32.72 -21.45 -5.00
CA ASN A 231 -32.54 -22.78 -5.57
C ASN A 231 -31.81 -22.70 -6.92
N ALA A 232 -30.47 -22.67 -6.87
CA ALA A 232 -29.62 -22.59 -8.07
C ALA A 232 -28.42 -23.54 -7.96
N PRO A 233 -27.89 -24.04 -9.09
CA PRO A 233 -26.64 -24.79 -9.09
C PRO A 233 -25.49 -23.93 -8.54
N GLN A 234 -24.76 -24.48 -7.56
CA GLN A 234 -23.64 -23.86 -6.91
C GLN A 234 -22.34 -24.31 -7.56
N TYR A 235 -21.42 -23.37 -7.72
CA TYR A 235 -20.10 -23.59 -8.27
C TYR A 235 -19.04 -22.96 -7.38
N ASN A 236 -17.80 -23.38 -7.56
CA ASN A 236 -16.65 -22.84 -6.87
C ASN A 236 -15.60 -22.35 -7.86
N MET A 237 -14.99 -21.23 -7.56
CA MET A 237 -13.69 -20.83 -8.12
C MET A 237 -12.62 -21.08 -7.08
N ALA A 238 -11.47 -21.55 -7.53
CA ALA A 238 -10.35 -21.78 -6.63
C ALA A 238 -9.02 -21.39 -7.29
N SER A 239 -8.03 -21.10 -6.47
CA SER A 239 -6.67 -20.82 -6.90
C SER A 239 -5.71 -21.70 -6.11
N LEU A 240 -4.85 -22.42 -6.83
CA LEU A 240 -3.88 -23.36 -6.28
C LEU A 240 -2.46 -22.97 -6.71
N GLU A 241 -1.51 -23.21 -5.85
CA GLU A 241 -0.08 -23.08 -6.16
C GLU A 241 0.55 -24.45 -6.27
N LEU A 242 1.04 -24.80 -7.45
CA LEU A 242 1.70 -26.05 -7.76
C LEU A 242 3.19 -25.83 -7.97
N ASN A 243 4.00 -26.71 -7.41
CA ASN A 243 5.40 -26.82 -7.75
C ASN A 243 5.58 -27.54 -9.10
N ASP A 244 6.74 -27.43 -9.73
CA ASP A 244 6.99 -27.99 -11.07
C ASP A 244 6.81 -29.52 -11.11
N ASP A 245 7.05 -30.24 -10.04
CA ASP A 245 6.86 -31.69 -9.87
C ASP A 245 5.39 -32.12 -9.67
N GLN A 246 4.52 -31.19 -9.29
CA GLN A 246 3.11 -31.48 -9.03
C GLN A 246 2.24 -31.36 -10.28
N TRP A 247 2.69 -30.66 -11.32
CA TRP A 247 1.93 -30.48 -12.57
C TRP A 247 1.52 -31.79 -13.27
N PRO A 248 2.38 -32.81 -13.36
CA PRO A 248 1.99 -34.08 -13.96
C PRO A 248 0.89 -34.80 -13.19
N LEU A 249 0.75 -34.57 -11.88
CA LEU A 249 -0.24 -35.18 -11.00
C LEU A 249 -1.67 -34.69 -11.26
N LEU A 250 -1.84 -33.52 -11.90
CA LEU A 250 -3.15 -33.00 -12.33
C LEU A 250 -3.89 -33.99 -13.24
N GLY A 251 -3.17 -34.82 -14.00
CA GLY A 251 -3.76 -35.83 -14.86
C GLY A 251 -4.58 -36.85 -14.10
N GLU A 252 -4.26 -37.16 -12.84
CA GLU A 252 -5.05 -38.05 -11.98
C GLU A 252 -6.41 -37.45 -11.62
N LEU A 253 -6.41 -36.17 -11.23
CA LEU A 253 -7.61 -35.42 -10.90
C LEU A 253 -8.54 -35.29 -12.14
N TRP A 254 -7.96 -34.93 -13.28
CA TRP A 254 -8.72 -34.72 -14.54
C TRP A 254 -9.31 -35.99 -15.09
N LYS A 255 -8.67 -37.14 -14.93
CA LYS A 255 -9.22 -38.42 -15.35
C LYS A 255 -10.50 -38.82 -14.57
N LYS A 256 -10.56 -38.44 -13.27
CA LYS A 256 -11.69 -38.71 -12.41
C LYS A 256 -12.83 -37.68 -12.58
N HIS A 257 -12.46 -36.42 -12.83
CA HIS A 257 -13.37 -35.27 -12.89
C HIS A 257 -13.09 -34.42 -14.13
N PRO A 258 -13.46 -34.91 -15.34
CA PRO A 258 -13.13 -34.23 -16.62
C PRO A 258 -13.91 -32.92 -16.83
N THR A 259 -14.95 -32.68 -16.03
CA THR A 259 -15.79 -31.46 -16.08
C THR A 259 -15.20 -30.26 -15.38
N ILE A 260 -14.18 -30.45 -14.54
CA ILE A 260 -13.48 -29.34 -13.87
C ILE A 260 -12.80 -28.46 -14.93
N ARG A 261 -13.10 -27.17 -14.89
CA ARG A 261 -12.46 -26.19 -15.77
C ARG A 261 -11.27 -25.55 -15.07
N MET A 262 -10.08 -25.84 -15.55
CA MET A 262 -8.82 -25.32 -15.03
C MET A 262 -8.09 -24.48 -16.07
N VAL A 263 -7.41 -23.44 -15.62
CA VAL A 263 -6.59 -22.57 -16.44
C VAL A 263 -5.21 -22.48 -15.78
N SER A 264 -4.18 -22.87 -16.52
CA SER A 264 -2.80 -22.67 -16.06
C SER A 264 -2.40 -21.21 -16.19
N LEU A 265 -1.92 -20.62 -15.12
CA LEU A 265 -1.36 -19.27 -15.07
C LEU A 265 0.14 -19.29 -14.83
N GLN A 266 0.78 -20.47 -14.94
CA GLN A 266 2.19 -20.68 -14.59
C GLN A 266 3.13 -19.69 -15.27
N GLU A 267 2.98 -19.50 -16.57
CA GLU A 267 3.85 -18.59 -17.33
C GLU A 267 3.61 -17.12 -16.93
N LEU A 268 2.35 -16.72 -16.81
CA LEU A 268 1.99 -15.36 -16.37
C LEU A 268 2.52 -15.05 -14.98
N THR A 269 2.39 -16.00 -14.06
CA THR A 269 2.88 -15.81 -12.68
C THR A 269 4.41 -15.74 -12.61
N LYS A 270 5.13 -16.57 -13.37
CA LYS A 270 6.60 -16.52 -13.46
C LYS A 270 7.06 -15.17 -14.03
N GLN A 271 6.41 -14.67 -15.08
CA GLN A 271 6.72 -13.36 -15.67
C GLN A 271 6.45 -12.23 -14.66
N PHE A 272 5.30 -12.24 -14.00
CA PHE A 272 4.95 -11.24 -13.00
C PHE A 272 5.97 -11.20 -11.84
N ASP A 273 6.31 -12.33 -11.27
CA ASP A 273 7.29 -12.44 -10.18
C ASP A 273 8.68 -11.94 -10.64
N SER A 274 9.08 -12.25 -11.88
CA SER A 274 10.34 -11.79 -12.47
C SER A 274 10.36 -10.26 -12.63
N ILE A 275 9.27 -9.66 -13.11
CA ILE A 275 9.14 -8.21 -13.25
C ILE A 275 9.20 -7.52 -11.90
N LEU A 276 8.47 -8.01 -10.89
CA LEU A 276 8.52 -7.46 -9.52
C LEU A 276 9.93 -7.52 -8.94
N ALA A 277 10.62 -8.66 -9.11
CA ALA A 277 12.00 -8.82 -8.64
C ALA A 277 12.95 -7.85 -9.36
N MET A 278 12.79 -7.65 -10.67
CA MET A 278 13.58 -6.70 -11.45
C MET A 278 13.36 -5.25 -10.99
N ILE A 279 12.11 -4.83 -10.83
CA ILE A 279 11.75 -3.48 -10.34
C ILE A 279 12.38 -3.24 -8.97
N THR A 280 12.23 -4.20 -8.06
CA THR A 280 12.80 -4.11 -6.70
C THR A 280 14.32 -3.97 -6.72
N LYS A 281 15.03 -4.75 -7.56
CA LYS A 281 16.49 -4.64 -7.72
C LYS A 281 16.93 -3.28 -8.24
N VAL A 282 16.25 -2.75 -9.26
CA VAL A 282 16.57 -1.45 -9.86
C VAL A 282 16.38 -0.33 -8.84
N ILE A 283 15.23 -0.29 -8.16
CA ILE A 283 14.94 0.75 -7.17
C ILE A 283 15.90 0.66 -5.98
N SER A 284 16.18 -0.54 -5.49
CA SER A 284 17.16 -0.74 -4.40
C SER A 284 18.56 -0.31 -4.81
N GLY A 285 18.96 -0.51 -6.05
CA GLY A 285 20.23 -0.04 -6.61
C GLY A 285 20.34 1.49 -6.61
N PHE A 286 19.31 2.18 -7.08
CA PHE A 286 19.24 3.65 -7.03
C PHE A 286 19.26 4.18 -5.59
N ALA A 287 18.51 3.57 -4.69
CA ALA A 287 18.48 3.95 -3.30
C ALA A 287 19.86 3.82 -2.64
N LEU A 288 20.59 2.74 -2.92
CA LEU A 288 21.96 2.55 -2.44
C LEU A 288 22.89 3.66 -2.95
N MET A 289 22.79 4.05 -4.22
CA MET A 289 23.56 5.16 -4.78
C MET A 289 23.28 6.48 -4.04
N ILE A 290 22.01 6.80 -3.78
CA ILE A 290 21.62 8.03 -3.06
C ILE A 290 22.19 8.01 -1.64
N ILE A 291 22.12 6.88 -0.94
CA ILE A 291 22.70 6.72 0.41
C ILE A 291 24.21 6.94 0.38
N LEU A 292 24.92 6.36 -0.56
CA LEU A 292 26.37 6.55 -0.71
C LEU A 292 26.73 8.01 -0.99
N LEU A 293 26.00 8.68 -1.89
CA LEU A 293 26.19 10.09 -2.18
C LEU A 293 25.94 10.96 -0.94
N ALA A 294 24.87 10.70 -0.19
CA ALA A 294 24.57 11.40 1.05
C ALA A 294 25.70 11.26 2.08
N ILE A 295 26.25 10.06 2.26
CA ILE A 295 27.38 9.79 3.15
C ILE A 295 28.62 10.58 2.68
N ILE A 296 28.95 10.57 1.39
CA ILE A 296 30.10 11.30 0.83
C ILE A 296 29.96 12.82 1.09
N VAL A 297 28.78 13.39 0.88
CA VAL A 297 28.52 14.81 1.11
C VAL A 297 28.63 15.16 2.59
N ILE A 298 28.11 14.32 3.49
CA ILE A 298 28.25 14.51 4.94
C ILE A 298 29.73 14.49 5.34
N LEU A 299 30.49 13.48 4.92
CA LEU A 299 31.93 13.35 5.22
C LEU A 299 32.73 14.54 4.66
N SER A 300 32.46 14.95 3.41
CA SER A 300 33.08 16.10 2.79
C SER A 300 32.79 17.40 3.56
N SER A 301 31.56 17.58 4.02
CA SER A 301 31.15 18.73 4.81
C SER A 301 31.84 18.77 6.18
N ILE A 302 32.00 17.61 6.83
CA ILE A 302 32.74 17.49 8.10
C ILE A 302 34.19 17.84 7.90
N ASN A 303 34.88 17.31 6.88
CA ASN A 303 36.28 17.60 6.59
C ASN A 303 36.52 19.09 6.29
N ALA A 304 35.62 19.72 5.51
CA ALA A 304 35.70 21.15 5.22
C ALA A 304 35.60 22.04 6.48
N LEU A 305 34.89 21.56 7.51
CA LEU A 305 34.73 22.21 8.80
C LEU A 305 35.99 22.17 9.65
N GLU A 306 36.65 21.03 9.73
CA GLU A 306 37.82 20.86 10.60
C GLU A 306 38.86 21.92 10.33
N SER A 307 39.12 22.28 9.08
CA SER A 307 40.05 23.34 8.69
C SER A 307 39.61 24.73 9.20
N LYS A 308 38.31 25.04 9.13
CA LYS A 308 37.76 26.33 9.60
C LYS A 308 37.74 26.43 11.13
N GLU A 309 37.46 25.34 11.82
CA GLU A 309 37.45 25.28 13.28
C GLU A 309 38.85 25.42 13.87
N LYS A 310 39.87 24.83 13.26
CA LYS A 310 41.27 25.03 13.67
C LYS A 310 41.68 26.53 13.65
N LYS A 311 41.32 27.24 12.57
CA LYS A 311 41.58 28.70 12.49
C LYS A 311 40.82 29.48 13.55
N LYS A 312 39.54 29.19 13.78
CA LYS A 312 38.71 29.79 14.82
C LYS A 312 39.30 29.58 16.20
N ASN A 313 39.65 28.38 16.54
CA ASN A 313 40.20 28.03 17.83
C ASN A 313 41.54 28.72 18.09
N SER A 314 42.40 28.85 17.07
CA SER A 314 43.67 29.60 17.19
C SER A 314 43.43 31.07 17.52
N VAL A 315 42.43 31.71 16.90
CA VAL A 315 42.06 33.11 17.20
C VAL A 315 41.51 33.24 18.62
N ILE A 316 40.59 32.34 19.05
CA ILE A 316 40.02 32.40 20.41
C ILE A 316 41.09 32.17 21.47
N MET A 317 42.03 31.26 21.24
CA MET A 317 43.15 31.03 22.15
C MET A 317 44.11 32.24 22.22
N SER A 318 44.27 33.03 21.15
CA SER A 318 45.09 34.28 21.19
C SER A 318 44.46 35.36 22.07
N PHE A 319 43.16 35.28 22.36
CA PHE A 319 42.48 36.13 23.34
C PHE A 319 42.54 35.59 24.78
N GLY A 320 43.34 34.55 25.06
CA GLY A 320 43.58 34.02 26.40
C GLY A 320 42.59 32.94 26.86
N PHE A 321 41.75 32.44 25.99
CA PHE A 321 40.84 31.33 26.35
C PHE A 321 41.59 29.98 26.42
N LEU A 322 41.20 29.15 27.41
CA LEU A 322 41.74 27.82 27.58
C LEU A 322 41.32 26.86 26.45
N LYS A 323 42.17 25.91 26.12
CA LYS A 323 41.85 24.85 25.13
C LYS A 323 40.60 24.09 25.49
N SER A 324 40.31 23.84 26.77
CA SER A 324 39.07 23.21 27.25
C SER A 324 37.82 24.03 26.92
N THR A 325 37.90 25.37 27.04
CA THR A 325 36.78 26.25 26.68
C THR A 325 36.53 26.26 25.17
N CYS A 326 37.57 26.22 24.34
CA CYS A 326 37.42 26.10 22.90
C CYS A 326 36.76 24.78 22.52
N LEU A 327 37.07 23.67 23.21
CA LEU A 327 36.44 22.37 22.98
C LEU A 327 34.95 22.37 23.38
N GLN A 328 34.62 22.97 24.53
CA GLN A 328 33.22 23.12 24.94
C GLN A 328 32.41 23.97 23.94
N LEU A 329 32.95 25.07 23.45
CA LEU A 329 32.31 25.90 22.43
C LEU A 329 32.05 25.12 21.14
N ASN A 330 33.01 24.31 20.69
CA ASN A 330 32.84 23.49 19.51
C ASN A 330 31.75 22.40 19.72
N ILE A 331 31.70 21.74 20.88
CA ILE A 331 30.66 20.75 21.20
C ILE A 331 29.29 21.42 21.19
N ILE A 332 29.13 22.58 21.82
CA ILE A 332 27.86 23.32 21.84
C ILE A 332 27.43 23.69 20.40
N GLU A 333 28.37 24.21 19.61
CA GLU A 333 28.13 24.57 18.21
C GLU A 333 27.65 23.36 17.38
N TRP A 334 28.29 22.20 17.57
CA TRP A 334 27.87 20.95 16.91
C TRP A 334 26.51 20.48 17.35
N LEU A 335 26.20 20.54 18.65
CA LEU A 335 24.88 20.13 19.18
C LEU A 335 23.76 21.01 18.63
N ILE A 336 23.96 22.34 18.59
CA ILE A 336 23.00 23.29 18.02
C ILE A 336 22.78 22.97 16.51
N THR A 337 23.87 22.77 15.78
CA THR A 337 23.83 22.45 14.35
C THR A 337 23.11 21.15 14.10
N ALA A 338 23.40 20.10 14.86
CA ALA A 338 22.74 18.79 14.77
C ALA A 338 21.23 18.87 15.07
N LEU A 339 20.85 19.68 16.06
CA LEU A 339 19.45 19.87 16.42
C LEU A 339 18.66 20.58 15.31
N ILE A 340 19.23 21.62 14.69
CA ILE A 340 18.63 22.32 13.55
C ILE A 340 18.45 21.37 12.37
N ILE A 341 19.49 20.58 12.06
CA ILE A 341 19.47 19.62 10.96
C ILE A 341 18.42 18.53 11.21
N ALA A 342 18.42 17.94 12.41
CA ALA A 342 17.48 16.88 12.75
C ALA A 342 16.02 17.34 12.65
N THR A 343 15.70 18.49 13.24
CA THR A 343 14.34 19.05 13.18
C THR A 343 13.92 19.40 11.77
N GLY A 344 14.80 19.99 10.98
CA GLY A 344 14.54 20.34 9.58
C GLY A 344 14.40 19.12 8.67
N ALA A 345 15.23 18.10 8.86
CA ALA A 345 15.16 16.87 8.07
C ALA A 345 13.91 16.05 8.40
N ILE A 346 13.57 15.90 9.69
CA ILE A 346 12.36 15.20 10.11
C ILE A 346 11.11 15.94 9.60
N ALA A 347 11.02 17.25 9.80
CA ALA A 347 9.89 18.03 9.31
C ALA A 347 9.75 17.95 7.78
N GLY A 348 10.87 17.88 7.06
CA GLY A 348 10.88 17.74 5.60
C GLY A 348 10.48 16.35 5.09
N THR A 349 10.62 15.30 5.89
CA THR A 349 10.19 13.93 5.50
C THR A 349 8.70 13.70 5.70
N TYR A 350 8.03 14.49 6.57
CA TYR A 350 6.58 14.39 6.82
C TYR A 350 5.73 15.40 6.03
N LEU A 351 6.37 16.31 5.28
CA LEU A 351 5.71 17.23 4.35
C LEU A 351 5.71 16.69 2.92
#